data_5352b92e20c3917efb6d936e6cd6e772
#
_entry.id   5352b92e20c3917efb6d936e6cd6e772
#
_cell.length_a   1.000
_cell.length_b   1.000
_cell.length_c   1.000
_cell.angle_alpha   90.00
_cell.angle_beta   90.00
_cell.angle_gamma   90.00
#
_symmetry.space_group_name_H-M   'P 1'
#
loop_
_entity.id
_entity.type
_entity.pdbx_description
1 polymer ?
#
loop_
_entity_poly.entity_id
_entity_poly.type
_entity_poly.pdbx_seq_one_letter_code
_entity_poly.pdbx_strand_id
1 'polypeptide(L)'
;MASKIHNGILILTLILFASCRTQKPAPRPAPPETVDFPTANIPLPVMDFNFMLPETPELAVCHSPRKDITEAFTPRDKSQIAIKDPKLFDENNTEIIDLSLIPSGEYAFPLPKGNVISPYGGRRRHHSGVDIKTCANDTIVSAFDGIVRMAKPFAAYGNVIVVRHYNGLETIYSHNSKNLVKPGDRVLAGQPIALTGRTGRATTEHLHFETRINGVHFNPNIVFNMAKRKLRSKCLVCTQKGNNVIVKSVDILPHQKAGPYVPPP
;
A
#
# COMPACT_ATOMS: atom_id res chain seq x y z
N MET A 1 -71.49 -21.28 6.13
CA MET A 1 -71.61 -19.81 6.39
C MET A 1 -70.36 -19.33 7.08
N ALA A 2 -69.89 -18.16 6.72
CA ALA A 2 -68.71 -17.39 7.19
C ALA A 2 -67.35 -17.68 6.56
N SER A 3 -67.09 -16.92 5.49
CA SER A 3 -65.82 -16.67 4.82
C SER A 3 -64.90 -15.90 5.77
N LYS A 4 -63.62 -16.37 5.91
CA LYS A 4 -62.53 -15.57 6.53
C LYS A 4 -61.65 -15.01 5.41
N ILE A 5 -61.71 -13.71 5.21
CA ILE A 5 -60.88 -12.92 4.35
C ILE A 5 -59.51 -12.76 5.07
N HIS A 6 -58.44 -13.23 4.45
CA HIS A 6 -57.09 -12.96 4.91
C HIS A 6 -56.54 -11.73 4.16
N ASN A 7 -56.40 -10.63 4.87
CA ASN A 7 -55.67 -9.45 4.42
C ASN A 7 -54.14 -9.75 4.42
N GLY A 8 -53.60 -9.97 3.23
CA GLY A 8 -52.14 -10.02 3.04
C GLY A 8 -51.55 -8.60 2.96
N ILE A 9 -50.81 -8.21 3.97
CA ILE A 9 -50.01 -6.98 3.96
C ILE A 9 -48.78 -7.24 3.10
N LEU A 10 -48.75 -6.60 1.92
CA LEU A 10 -47.58 -6.60 1.03
C LEU A 10 -46.57 -5.59 1.56
N ILE A 11 -45.54 -6.06 2.25
CA ILE A 11 -44.41 -5.22 2.67
C ILE A 11 -43.50 -5.03 1.46
N LEU A 12 -43.58 -3.83 0.87
CA LEU A 12 -42.71 -3.41 -0.23
C LEU A 12 -41.37 -2.96 0.38
N THR A 13 -40.39 -3.85 0.42
CA THR A 13 -39.00 -3.49 0.82
C THR A 13 -38.35 -2.72 -0.33
N LEU A 14 -38.22 -1.40 -0.11
CA LEU A 14 -37.48 -0.49 -1.00
C LEU A 14 -35.99 -0.77 -0.83
N ILE A 15 -35.39 -1.53 -1.75
CA ILE A 15 -33.94 -1.71 -1.80
C ILE A 15 -33.35 -0.47 -2.48
N LEU A 16 -32.79 0.42 -1.67
CA LEU A 16 -31.98 1.55 -2.15
C LEU A 16 -30.68 1.00 -2.74
N PHE A 17 -30.64 0.83 -4.05
CA PHE A 17 -29.39 0.68 -4.78
C PHE A 17 -28.67 2.03 -4.73
N ALA A 18 -27.60 2.11 -3.92
CA ALA A 18 -26.63 3.21 -4.04
C ALA A 18 -25.93 3.06 -5.41
N SER A 19 -26.47 3.72 -6.41
CA SER A 19 -25.89 3.82 -7.75
C SER A 19 -24.59 4.60 -7.65
N CYS A 20 -23.49 3.97 -8.02
CA CYS A 20 -22.21 4.63 -8.21
C CYS A 20 -22.34 5.57 -9.42
N ARG A 21 -22.72 6.83 -9.19
CA ARG A 21 -22.78 7.84 -10.27
C ARG A 21 -21.36 8.11 -10.75
N THR A 22 -21.07 7.76 -11.98
CA THR A 22 -19.90 8.25 -12.71
C THR A 22 -20.08 9.74 -12.92
N GLN A 23 -19.37 10.57 -12.17
CA GLN A 23 -19.24 11.99 -12.48
C GLN A 23 -18.43 12.14 -13.78
N LYS A 24 -19.02 12.75 -14.79
CA LYS A 24 -18.26 13.20 -15.97
C LYS A 24 -17.13 14.12 -15.50
N PRO A 25 -15.91 13.96 -16.02
CA PRO A 25 -14.83 14.88 -15.70
C PRO A 25 -15.22 16.28 -16.16
N ALA A 26 -14.96 17.27 -15.31
CA ALA A 26 -15.14 18.67 -15.65
C ALA A 26 -14.27 19.04 -16.86
N PRO A 27 -14.75 19.93 -17.74
CA PRO A 27 -13.94 20.40 -18.88
C PRO A 27 -12.66 21.06 -18.36
N ARG A 28 -11.55 20.74 -19.01
CA ARG A 28 -10.23 21.30 -18.69
C ARG A 28 -10.27 22.81 -18.91
N PRO A 29 -9.83 23.65 -17.96
CA PRO A 29 -9.74 25.09 -18.19
C PRO A 29 -8.81 25.37 -19.38
N ALA A 30 -9.17 26.37 -20.18
CA ALA A 30 -8.34 26.82 -21.27
C ALA A 30 -6.96 27.28 -20.77
N PRO A 31 -5.88 27.05 -21.54
CA PRO A 31 -4.57 27.55 -21.17
C PRO A 31 -4.63 29.12 -21.08
N PRO A 32 -3.91 29.71 -20.12
CA PRO A 32 -3.85 31.14 -19.98
C PRO A 32 -3.28 31.75 -21.27
N GLU A 33 -3.90 32.86 -21.70
CA GLU A 33 -3.40 33.65 -22.83
C GLU A 33 -1.96 34.08 -22.58
N THR A 34 -1.10 33.87 -23.57
CA THR A 34 0.28 34.33 -23.54
C THR A 34 0.30 35.84 -23.56
N VAL A 35 0.67 36.44 -22.44
CA VAL A 35 0.90 37.90 -22.38
C VAL A 35 2.29 38.16 -22.98
N ASP A 36 2.32 38.77 -24.15
CA ASP A 36 3.56 39.28 -24.76
C ASP A 36 4.10 40.45 -23.94
N PHE A 37 5.20 40.21 -23.24
CA PHE A 37 5.95 41.29 -22.60
C PHE A 37 6.87 41.95 -23.62
N PRO A 38 6.83 43.31 -23.75
CA PRO A 38 7.76 44.00 -24.60
C PRO A 38 9.19 43.80 -24.12
N THR A 39 10.05 43.27 -24.99
CA THR A 39 11.50 43.11 -24.73
C THR A 39 12.13 44.52 -24.75
N ALA A 40 12.15 45.16 -23.61
CA ALA A 40 13.00 46.34 -23.41
C ALA A 40 14.44 45.85 -23.20
N ASN A 41 15.31 46.14 -24.16
CA ASN A 41 16.76 45.97 -24.03
C ASN A 41 17.29 46.99 -23.03
N ILE A 42 17.19 46.69 -21.74
CA ILE A 42 17.90 47.44 -20.69
C ILE A 42 19.17 46.69 -20.38
N PRO A 43 20.37 47.28 -20.62
CA PRO A 43 21.60 46.65 -20.19
C PRO A 43 21.64 46.63 -18.67
N LEU A 44 21.52 45.41 -18.10
CA LEU A 44 21.67 45.21 -16.67
C LEU A 44 23.14 45.46 -16.30
N PRO A 45 23.43 46.26 -15.24
CA PRO A 45 24.77 46.38 -14.73
C PRO A 45 25.24 44.99 -14.27
N VAL A 46 26.41 44.55 -14.74
CA VAL A 46 27.10 43.38 -14.25
C VAL A 46 27.46 43.65 -12.80
N MET A 47 26.62 43.28 -11.89
CA MET A 47 27.00 43.20 -10.47
C MET A 47 27.65 41.82 -10.25
N ASP A 48 28.93 41.81 -9.98
CA ASP A 48 29.63 40.65 -9.43
C ASP A 48 29.11 40.39 -8.01
N PHE A 49 27.98 39.71 -7.94
CA PHE A 49 27.51 39.12 -6.68
C PHE A 49 28.26 37.82 -6.44
N ASN A 50 29.48 37.92 -5.88
CA ASN A 50 30.08 36.83 -5.14
C ASN A 50 29.32 36.66 -3.81
N PHE A 51 28.02 36.41 -3.91
CA PHE A 51 27.26 35.92 -2.78
C PHE A 51 27.64 34.43 -2.67
N MET A 52 28.54 34.11 -1.72
CA MET A 52 28.53 32.78 -1.12
C MET A 52 27.14 32.62 -0.50
N LEU A 53 26.22 31.99 -1.25
CA LEU A 53 25.03 31.45 -0.64
C LEU A 53 25.54 30.53 0.47
N PRO A 54 25.14 30.74 1.74
CA PRO A 54 25.41 29.76 2.75
C PRO A 54 24.85 28.47 2.21
N GLU A 55 25.68 27.39 2.13
CA GLU A 55 25.21 26.07 1.78
C GLU A 55 24.02 25.82 2.69
N THR A 56 22.81 25.84 2.11
CA THR A 56 21.63 25.45 2.84
C THR A 56 21.94 24.03 3.31
N PRO A 57 21.97 23.76 4.64
CA PRO A 57 22.22 22.42 5.10
C PRO A 57 21.21 21.54 4.34
N GLU A 58 21.74 20.63 3.52
CA GLU A 58 20.93 19.62 2.84
C GLU A 58 20.10 19.00 3.96
N LEU A 59 18.80 19.30 3.99
CA LEU A 59 17.89 18.69 4.94
C LEU A 59 18.05 17.19 4.67
N ALA A 60 18.79 16.51 5.55
CA ALA A 60 18.98 15.09 5.48
C ALA A 60 17.58 14.48 5.44
N VAL A 61 17.12 14.10 4.25
CA VAL A 61 15.84 13.42 4.06
C VAL A 61 15.95 12.12 4.83
N CYS A 62 15.34 12.10 6.02
CA CYS A 62 15.37 10.94 6.88
C CYS A 62 14.52 9.86 6.20
N HIS A 63 15.17 8.99 5.44
CA HIS A 63 14.52 7.84 4.83
C HIS A 63 14.33 6.75 5.87
N SER A 64 13.26 5.96 5.71
CA SER A 64 13.05 4.78 6.54
C SER A 64 14.23 3.80 6.41
N PRO A 65 14.60 3.11 7.51
CA PRO A 65 15.67 2.11 7.46
C PRO A 65 15.35 1.05 6.41
N ARG A 66 16.25 0.88 5.43
CA ARG A 66 16.13 -0.17 4.41
C ARG A 66 16.75 -1.45 4.91
N LYS A 67 16.09 -2.56 4.64
CA LYS A 67 16.58 -3.92 4.90
C LYS A 67 17.35 -4.44 3.69
N ASP A 68 18.30 -5.34 3.92
CA ASP A 68 18.89 -6.10 2.82
C ASP A 68 17.86 -7.12 2.34
N ILE A 69 17.38 -6.94 1.13
CA ILE A 69 16.37 -7.77 0.48
C ILE A 69 16.87 -8.27 -0.86
N THR A 70 16.36 -9.41 -1.30
CA THR A 70 16.64 -9.92 -2.64
C THR A 70 15.85 -9.10 -3.68
N GLU A 71 16.57 -8.40 -4.57
CA GLU A 71 15.98 -7.56 -5.63
C GLU A 71 15.89 -8.28 -6.98
N ALA A 72 16.74 -9.28 -7.22
CA ALA A 72 16.72 -10.09 -8.43
C ALA A 72 15.87 -11.34 -8.25
N PHE A 73 14.83 -11.48 -9.05
CA PHE A 73 13.84 -12.55 -8.90
C PHE A 73 14.02 -13.65 -9.94
N THR A 74 14.14 -14.89 -9.49
CA THR A 74 14.14 -16.10 -10.33
C THR A 74 12.75 -16.34 -10.95
N PRO A 75 12.62 -17.21 -11.95
CA PRO A 75 11.31 -17.63 -12.47
C PRO A 75 10.37 -18.18 -11.38
N ARG A 76 10.93 -18.90 -10.39
CA ARG A 76 10.17 -19.41 -9.23
C ARG A 76 9.62 -18.25 -8.39
N ASP A 77 10.43 -17.24 -8.08
CA ASP A 77 10.00 -16.07 -7.29
C ASP A 77 8.87 -15.32 -7.98
N LYS A 78 8.92 -15.23 -9.30
CA LYS A 78 7.88 -14.61 -10.14
C LYS A 78 6.62 -15.46 -10.32
N SER A 79 6.61 -16.71 -9.83
CA SER A 79 5.52 -17.67 -10.08
C SER A 79 4.78 -18.14 -8.83
N GLN A 80 5.29 -17.86 -7.63
CA GLN A 80 4.70 -18.32 -6.38
C GLN A 80 4.33 -17.15 -5.47
N ILE A 81 3.21 -17.28 -4.76
CA ILE A 81 2.75 -16.27 -3.81
C ILE A 81 3.64 -16.25 -2.55
N ALA A 82 3.92 -17.42 -1.98
CA ALA A 82 4.69 -17.55 -0.75
C ALA A 82 6.15 -17.91 -1.07
N ILE A 83 7.03 -16.91 -1.01
CA ILE A 83 8.46 -17.07 -1.25
C ILE A 83 9.22 -16.46 -0.08
N LYS A 84 10.22 -17.19 0.42
CA LYS A 84 11.16 -16.70 1.42
C LYS A 84 12.17 -15.75 0.76
N ASP A 85 12.59 -14.74 1.51
CA ASP A 85 13.75 -13.93 1.15
C ASP A 85 14.96 -14.45 1.96
N PRO A 86 15.99 -15.01 1.31
CA PRO A 86 17.14 -15.57 2.02
C PRO A 86 18.00 -14.52 2.74
N LYS A 87 17.83 -13.24 2.40
CA LYS A 87 18.61 -12.15 2.99
C LYS A 87 17.93 -11.50 4.20
N LEU A 88 16.64 -11.76 4.41
CA LEU A 88 15.84 -10.96 5.35
C LEU A 88 16.10 -11.29 6.82
N PHE A 89 16.39 -12.54 7.14
CA PHE A 89 16.64 -12.97 8.53
C PHE A 89 18.13 -13.31 8.73
N ASP A 90 18.68 -12.75 9.79
CA ASP A 90 20.04 -13.03 10.25
C ASP A 90 20.12 -14.36 11.05
N GLU A 91 21.29 -14.62 11.62
CA GLU A 91 21.55 -15.80 12.47
C GLU A 91 20.65 -15.85 13.72
N ASN A 92 20.16 -14.72 14.20
CA ASN A 92 19.29 -14.64 15.38
C ASN A 92 17.84 -14.98 15.06
N ASN A 93 17.51 -15.24 13.79
CA ASN A 93 16.16 -15.55 13.34
C ASN A 93 15.10 -14.52 13.79
N THR A 94 15.51 -13.28 14.02
CA THR A 94 14.62 -12.21 14.48
C THR A 94 14.86 -10.95 13.65
N GLU A 95 13.77 -10.42 13.10
CA GLU A 95 13.78 -9.18 12.34
C GLU A 95 12.87 -8.15 13.02
N ILE A 96 13.34 -6.92 13.16
CA ILE A 96 12.57 -5.82 13.74
C ILE A 96 12.28 -4.79 12.65
N ILE A 97 10.99 -4.47 12.48
CA ILE A 97 10.51 -3.44 11.55
C ILE A 97 9.81 -2.36 12.38
N ASP A 98 10.45 -1.22 12.53
CA ASP A 98 9.87 -0.08 13.23
C ASP A 98 9.05 0.77 12.25
N LEU A 99 7.73 0.61 12.31
CA LEU A 99 6.81 1.36 11.47
C LEU A 99 6.74 2.84 11.83
N SER A 100 7.17 3.23 13.03
CA SER A 100 7.17 4.64 13.47
C SER A 100 8.27 5.45 12.81
N LEU A 101 9.31 4.79 12.28
CA LEU A 101 10.40 5.43 11.55
C LEU A 101 10.09 5.63 10.07
N ILE A 102 8.94 5.15 9.58
CA ILE A 102 8.54 5.32 8.17
C ILE A 102 7.86 6.70 8.02
N PRO A 103 8.47 7.64 7.26
CA PRO A 103 7.89 8.96 7.05
C PRO A 103 6.54 8.90 6.32
N SER A 104 5.72 9.92 6.48
CA SER A 104 4.38 9.99 5.87
C SER A 104 4.37 9.93 4.33
N GLY A 105 5.48 10.25 3.68
CA GLY A 105 5.66 10.14 2.22
C GLY A 105 6.09 8.76 1.75
N GLU A 106 6.53 7.86 2.64
CA GLU A 106 7.06 6.53 2.31
C GLU A 106 6.08 5.39 2.59
N TYR A 107 4.83 5.71 2.89
CA TYR A 107 3.74 4.74 2.96
C TYR A 107 2.44 5.29 2.39
N ALA A 108 1.58 4.41 1.91
CA ALA A 108 0.22 4.72 1.51
C ALA A 108 -0.74 3.61 1.89
N PHE A 109 -1.98 3.96 2.24
CA PHE A 109 -3.02 2.95 2.40
C PHE A 109 -3.41 2.43 1.01
N PRO A 110 -3.43 1.10 0.77
CA PRO A 110 -3.46 0.53 -0.59
C PRO A 110 -4.70 0.90 -1.41
N LEU A 111 -5.81 1.24 -0.74
CA LEU A 111 -7.05 1.66 -1.38
C LEU A 111 -7.69 2.81 -0.56
N PRO A 112 -7.31 4.07 -0.79
CA PRO A 112 -7.63 5.21 0.09
C PRO A 112 -9.12 5.43 0.35
N LYS A 113 -10.00 5.09 -0.61
CA LYS A 113 -11.46 5.28 -0.50
C LYS A 113 -12.22 4.02 -0.08
N GLY A 114 -11.55 2.87 0.05
CA GLY A 114 -12.18 1.58 0.32
C GLY A 114 -12.58 1.40 1.79
N ASN A 115 -13.57 0.53 2.03
CA ASN A 115 -14.03 0.14 3.35
C ASN A 115 -13.81 -1.36 3.58
N VAL A 116 -13.28 -1.74 4.74
CA VAL A 116 -13.08 -3.17 5.05
C VAL A 116 -14.44 -3.87 5.22
N ILE A 117 -14.62 -4.94 4.47
CA ILE A 117 -15.83 -5.80 4.49
C ILE A 117 -15.55 -7.19 5.05
N SER A 118 -14.29 -7.65 5.01
CA SER A 118 -13.89 -8.94 5.55
C SER A 118 -12.54 -8.80 6.25
N PRO A 119 -12.46 -9.06 7.58
CA PRO A 119 -11.19 -8.96 8.29
C PRO A 119 -10.31 -10.19 8.05
N TYR A 120 -9.03 -10.07 8.37
CA TYR A 120 -8.06 -11.16 8.42
C TYR A 120 -8.55 -12.29 9.34
N GLY A 121 -8.33 -13.55 8.94
CA GLY A 121 -8.77 -14.74 9.66
C GLY A 121 -10.24 -15.06 9.49
N GLY A 122 -11.13 -14.07 9.47
CA GLY A 122 -12.57 -14.22 9.27
C GLY A 122 -13.22 -15.34 10.09
N ARG A 123 -14.50 -15.66 9.81
CA ARG A 123 -15.25 -16.71 10.52
C ARG A 123 -14.63 -18.12 10.40
N ARG A 124 -13.89 -18.40 9.32
CA ARG A 124 -13.30 -19.71 9.03
C ARG A 124 -11.79 -19.79 9.28
N ARG A 125 -11.17 -18.76 9.85
CA ARG A 125 -9.72 -18.64 10.13
C ARG A 125 -8.79 -18.91 8.93
N HIS A 126 -9.30 -18.85 7.70
CA HIS A 126 -8.54 -19.13 6.48
C HIS A 126 -8.37 -17.92 5.58
N HIS A 127 -8.84 -16.73 6.00
CA HIS A 127 -8.71 -15.50 5.23
C HIS A 127 -7.30 -14.91 5.46
N SER A 128 -6.43 -15.01 4.46
CA SER A 128 -5.02 -14.63 4.52
C SER A 128 -4.76 -13.13 4.47
N GLY A 129 -5.79 -12.32 4.24
CA GLY A 129 -5.72 -10.87 4.12
C GLY A 129 -6.93 -10.16 4.68
N VAL A 130 -7.17 -8.96 4.20
CA VAL A 130 -8.39 -8.18 4.41
C VAL A 130 -9.02 -7.87 3.06
N ASP A 131 -10.35 -7.89 2.99
CA ASP A 131 -11.07 -7.47 1.81
C ASP A 131 -11.58 -6.05 1.99
N ILE A 132 -11.22 -5.19 1.06
CA ILE A 132 -11.54 -3.76 1.07
C ILE A 132 -12.47 -3.48 -0.10
N LYS A 133 -13.74 -3.20 0.20
CA LYS A 133 -14.78 -2.92 -0.81
C LYS A 133 -14.56 -1.57 -1.48
N THR A 134 -14.85 -1.55 -2.76
CA THR A 134 -14.67 -0.39 -3.62
C THR A 134 -15.59 -0.44 -4.83
N CYS A 135 -15.44 0.51 -5.77
CA CYS A 135 -16.02 0.44 -7.11
C CYS A 135 -15.04 -0.25 -8.07
N ALA A 136 -15.57 -0.73 -9.19
CA ALA A 136 -14.74 -1.30 -10.26
C ALA A 136 -13.78 -0.23 -10.81
N ASN A 137 -12.54 -0.67 -11.10
CA ASN A 137 -11.48 0.17 -11.66
C ASN A 137 -11.02 1.36 -10.78
N ASP A 138 -11.30 1.32 -9.47
CA ASP A 138 -10.63 2.22 -8.53
C ASP A 138 -9.13 1.93 -8.49
N THR A 139 -8.33 2.97 -8.31
CA THR A 139 -6.88 2.85 -8.32
C THR A 139 -6.37 2.20 -7.05
N ILE A 140 -5.61 1.13 -7.21
CA ILE A 140 -4.81 0.49 -6.15
C ILE A 140 -3.41 1.06 -6.20
N VAL A 141 -2.88 1.44 -5.02
CA VAL A 141 -1.54 2.01 -4.90
C VAL A 141 -0.61 1.11 -4.07
N SER A 142 0.69 1.20 -4.32
CA SER A 142 1.70 0.50 -3.53
C SER A 142 1.70 1.00 -2.08
N ALA A 143 1.74 0.07 -1.12
CA ALA A 143 1.73 0.41 0.30
C ALA A 143 3.03 1.06 0.78
N PHE A 144 4.17 0.66 0.23
CA PHE A 144 5.51 1.16 0.53
C PHE A 144 6.36 1.14 -0.74
N ASP A 145 7.54 1.75 -0.68
CA ASP A 145 8.57 1.62 -1.70
C ASP A 145 9.03 0.17 -1.84
N GLY A 146 9.29 -0.27 -3.06
CA GLY A 146 9.74 -1.65 -3.27
C GLY A 146 9.89 -2.05 -4.72
N ILE A 147 9.95 -3.37 -4.95
CA ILE A 147 10.09 -3.97 -6.27
C ILE A 147 8.98 -4.98 -6.49
N VAL A 148 8.35 -4.91 -7.65
CA VAL A 148 7.31 -5.87 -8.06
C VAL A 148 7.96 -7.24 -8.28
N ARG A 149 7.60 -8.20 -7.41
CA ARG A 149 8.10 -9.57 -7.53
C ARG A 149 7.26 -10.40 -8.49
N MET A 150 5.96 -10.20 -8.48
CA MET A 150 4.99 -10.94 -9.30
C MET A 150 3.87 -10.02 -9.77
N ALA A 151 3.43 -10.17 -11.03
CA ALA A 151 2.29 -9.46 -11.59
C ALA A 151 1.68 -10.31 -12.72
N LYS A 152 0.71 -11.19 -12.40
CA LYS A 152 0.08 -12.10 -13.36
C LYS A 152 -1.22 -12.70 -12.79
N PRO A 153 -2.04 -13.40 -13.59
CA PRO A 153 -3.10 -14.26 -13.06
C PRO A 153 -2.54 -15.40 -12.21
N PHE A 154 -3.16 -15.67 -11.05
CA PHE A 154 -2.75 -16.75 -10.17
C PHE A 154 -3.94 -17.33 -9.38
N ALA A 155 -4.32 -18.57 -9.70
CA ALA A 155 -5.32 -19.38 -8.98
C ALA A 155 -6.54 -18.54 -8.48
N ALA A 156 -6.90 -18.71 -7.22
CA ALA A 156 -8.04 -18.02 -6.60
C ALA A 156 -7.83 -16.49 -6.47
N TYR A 157 -6.60 -15.99 -6.52
CA TYR A 157 -6.29 -14.56 -6.43
C TYR A 157 -6.71 -13.76 -7.68
N GLY A 158 -6.92 -14.42 -8.83
CA GLY A 158 -7.14 -13.73 -10.10
C GLY A 158 -5.90 -12.95 -10.53
N ASN A 159 -6.07 -11.78 -11.12
CA ASN A 159 -4.94 -10.90 -11.40
C ASN A 159 -4.36 -10.40 -10.08
N VAL A 160 -3.10 -10.69 -9.85
CA VAL A 160 -2.43 -10.41 -8.58
C VAL A 160 -1.09 -9.71 -8.81
N ILE A 161 -0.76 -8.81 -7.88
CA ILE A 161 0.56 -8.20 -7.75
C ILE A 161 1.13 -8.57 -6.38
N VAL A 162 2.40 -8.90 -6.33
CA VAL A 162 3.20 -9.03 -5.11
C VAL A 162 4.34 -8.02 -5.19
N VAL A 163 4.42 -7.14 -4.21
CA VAL A 163 5.52 -6.17 -4.07
C VAL A 163 6.37 -6.56 -2.87
N ARG A 164 7.69 -6.68 -3.06
CA ARG A 164 8.68 -6.80 -2.00
C ARG A 164 9.17 -5.41 -1.65
N HIS A 165 9.03 -5.03 -0.39
CA HIS A 165 9.33 -3.68 0.09
C HIS A 165 10.69 -3.61 0.76
N TYR A 166 11.34 -2.45 0.67
CA TYR A 166 12.64 -2.20 1.30
C TYR A 166 12.60 -2.22 2.83
N ASN A 167 11.42 -2.21 3.45
CA ASN A 167 11.27 -2.41 4.88
C ASN A 167 11.21 -3.90 5.30
N GLY A 168 11.37 -4.84 4.35
CA GLY A 168 11.36 -6.28 4.59
C GLY A 168 9.99 -6.96 4.49
N LEU A 169 8.92 -6.19 4.34
CA LEU A 169 7.57 -6.75 4.12
C LEU A 169 7.33 -7.09 2.65
N GLU A 170 6.40 -8.01 2.40
CA GLU A 170 5.73 -8.14 1.10
C GLU A 170 4.25 -7.80 1.26
N THR A 171 3.68 -7.18 0.23
CA THR A 171 2.24 -6.96 0.13
C THR A 171 1.67 -7.59 -1.13
N ILE A 172 0.42 -8.06 -1.01
CA ILE A 172 -0.31 -8.69 -2.10
C ILE A 172 -1.57 -7.88 -2.38
N TYR A 173 -1.80 -7.66 -3.67
CA TYR A 173 -2.95 -6.94 -4.20
C TYR A 173 -3.63 -7.84 -5.22
N SER A 174 -4.82 -8.34 -4.93
CA SER A 174 -5.49 -9.31 -5.77
C SER A 174 -6.92 -8.94 -6.16
N HIS A 175 -7.51 -9.75 -7.03
CA HIS A 175 -8.78 -9.54 -7.71
C HIS A 175 -8.78 -8.34 -8.66
N ASN A 176 -7.58 -7.91 -9.10
CA ASN A 176 -7.42 -6.76 -9.97
C ASN A 176 -8.13 -6.97 -11.31
N SER A 177 -8.77 -5.93 -11.85
CA SER A 177 -9.22 -5.91 -13.24
C SER A 177 -8.01 -5.79 -14.19
N LYS A 178 -7.02 -4.98 -13.78
CA LYS A 178 -5.81 -4.74 -14.57
C LYS A 178 -4.61 -4.50 -13.66
N ASN A 179 -3.49 -5.17 -13.94
CA ASN A 179 -2.18 -4.85 -13.39
C ASN A 179 -1.53 -3.77 -14.27
N LEU A 180 -0.97 -2.72 -13.67
CA LEU A 180 -0.34 -1.59 -14.35
C LEU A 180 1.18 -1.69 -14.36
N VAL A 181 1.73 -2.65 -13.60
CA VAL A 181 3.17 -2.88 -13.42
C VAL A 181 3.53 -4.32 -13.74
N LYS A 182 4.82 -4.60 -13.95
CA LYS A 182 5.37 -5.91 -14.28
C LYS A 182 6.48 -6.31 -13.30
N PRO A 183 6.82 -7.61 -13.20
CA PRO A 183 7.91 -8.07 -12.35
C PRO A 183 9.23 -7.39 -12.69
N GLY A 184 9.93 -6.88 -11.68
CA GLY A 184 11.16 -6.10 -11.78
C GLY A 184 10.97 -4.59 -11.75
N ASP A 185 9.75 -4.08 -11.90
CA ASP A 185 9.50 -2.64 -11.78
C ASP A 185 9.71 -2.19 -10.33
N ARG A 186 10.43 -1.06 -10.15
CA ARG A 186 10.53 -0.35 -8.87
C ARG A 186 9.30 0.52 -8.72
N VAL A 187 8.69 0.52 -7.54
CA VAL A 187 7.49 1.30 -7.22
C VAL A 187 7.70 2.09 -5.95
N LEU A 188 7.11 3.28 -5.92
CA LEU A 188 7.10 4.15 -4.74
C LEU A 188 5.79 3.97 -3.97
N ALA A 189 5.80 4.28 -2.68
CA ALA A 189 4.60 4.38 -1.87
C ALA A 189 3.58 5.34 -2.52
N GLY A 190 2.33 4.92 -2.60
CA GLY A 190 1.28 5.72 -3.25
C GLY A 190 1.27 5.66 -4.78
N GLN A 191 2.26 5.05 -5.42
CA GLN A 191 2.26 4.88 -6.89
C GLN A 191 1.13 3.94 -7.32
N PRO A 192 0.33 4.31 -8.36
CA PRO A 192 -0.65 3.42 -8.98
C PRO A 192 -0.01 2.14 -9.53
N ILE A 193 -0.50 0.97 -9.09
CA ILE A 193 0.03 -0.34 -9.51
C ILE A 193 -1.02 -1.23 -10.14
N ALA A 194 -2.31 -1.04 -9.82
CA ALA A 194 -3.41 -1.83 -10.38
C ALA A 194 -4.73 -1.06 -10.36
N LEU A 195 -5.74 -1.65 -10.99
CA LEU A 195 -7.13 -1.25 -10.90
C LEU A 195 -7.93 -2.36 -10.22
N THR A 196 -8.87 -1.98 -9.35
CA THR A 196 -9.76 -2.92 -8.66
C THR A 196 -10.70 -3.63 -9.62
N GLY A 197 -11.07 -4.85 -9.28
CA GLY A 197 -11.96 -5.68 -10.09
C GLY A 197 -12.55 -6.84 -9.32
N ARG A 198 -12.88 -7.89 -10.08
CA ARG A 198 -13.56 -9.10 -9.59
C ARG A 198 -12.99 -10.36 -10.23
N THR A 199 -11.69 -10.40 -10.49
CA THR A 199 -11.04 -11.59 -11.07
C THR A 199 -10.79 -12.68 -10.02
N GLY A 200 -10.58 -13.91 -10.43
CA GLY A 200 -10.37 -15.04 -9.54
C GLY A 200 -11.66 -15.48 -8.80
N ARG A 201 -11.56 -15.69 -7.48
CA ARG A 201 -12.70 -16.14 -6.65
C ARG A 201 -13.59 -15.01 -6.11
N ALA A 202 -13.32 -13.76 -6.50
CA ALA A 202 -14.11 -12.63 -6.04
C ALA A 202 -15.57 -12.69 -6.52
N THR A 203 -16.52 -12.42 -5.63
CA THR A 203 -17.96 -12.34 -5.95
C THR A 203 -18.43 -10.89 -6.14
N THR A 204 -17.69 -9.92 -5.60
CA THR A 204 -17.95 -8.48 -5.72
C THR A 204 -16.64 -7.76 -5.99
N GLU A 205 -16.71 -6.50 -6.45
CA GLU A 205 -15.53 -5.65 -6.59
C GLU A 205 -14.96 -5.35 -5.21
N HIS A 206 -13.71 -5.78 -5.01
CA HIS A 206 -12.93 -5.48 -3.79
C HIS A 206 -11.44 -5.72 -4.06
N LEU A 207 -10.61 -5.07 -3.26
CA LEU A 207 -9.21 -5.41 -3.12
C LEU A 207 -9.06 -6.44 -2.00
N HIS A 208 -8.53 -7.63 -2.31
CA HIS A 208 -7.98 -8.52 -1.29
C HIS A 208 -6.53 -8.13 -1.06
N PHE A 209 -6.23 -7.64 0.16
CA PHE A 209 -4.93 -7.12 0.55
C PHE A 209 -4.30 -7.97 1.63
N GLU A 210 -3.05 -8.41 1.40
CA GLU A 210 -2.27 -9.17 2.39
C GLU A 210 -0.98 -8.45 2.76
N THR A 211 -0.53 -8.65 3.99
CA THR A 211 0.84 -8.38 4.44
C THR A 211 1.54 -9.69 4.73
N ARG A 212 2.77 -9.81 4.26
CA ARG A 212 3.61 -10.99 4.43
C ARG A 212 5.01 -10.61 4.88
N ILE A 213 5.66 -11.54 5.55
CA ILE A 213 7.10 -11.50 5.81
C ILE A 213 7.66 -12.90 5.58
N ASN A 214 8.73 -12.99 4.82
CA ASN A 214 9.40 -14.26 4.48
C ASN A 214 8.43 -15.35 3.97
N GLY A 215 7.45 -14.95 3.14
CA GLY A 215 6.42 -15.82 2.57
C GLY A 215 5.22 -16.11 3.47
N VAL A 216 5.26 -15.78 4.76
CA VAL A 216 4.20 -16.06 5.74
C VAL A 216 3.27 -14.84 5.86
N HIS A 217 1.96 -15.04 5.64
CA HIS A 217 0.97 -13.98 5.81
C HIS A 217 0.66 -13.73 7.29
N PHE A 218 0.37 -12.48 7.60
CA PHE A 218 -0.06 -12.06 8.94
C PHE A 218 -1.10 -10.94 8.84
N ASN A 219 -1.72 -10.61 9.97
CA ASN A 219 -2.85 -9.68 10.01
C ASN A 219 -2.45 -8.25 9.56
N PRO A 220 -2.95 -7.74 8.41
CA PRO A 220 -2.64 -6.39 7.94
C PRO A 220 -3.02 -5.28 8.93
N ASN A 221 -3.96 -5.54 9.86
CA ASN A 221 -4.38 -4.55 10.85
C ASN A 221 -3.29 -4.25 11.92
N ILE A 222 -2.22 -5.03 11.99
CA ILE A 222 -1.07 -4.68 12.85
C ILE A 222 -0.08 -3.75 12.17
N VAL A 223 -0.14 -3.63 10.83
CA VAL A 223 0.62 -2.67 10.03
C VAL A 223 -0.17 -1.38 9.85
N PHE A 224 -1.41 -1.49 9.38
CA PHE A 224 -2.30 -0.36 9.14
C PHE A 224 -3.45 -0.36 10.13
N ASN A 225 -3.82 0.81 10.63
CA ASN A 225 -5.13 1.01 11.24
C ASN A 225 -6.16 1.08 10.10
N MET A 226 -6.88 -0.02 9.89
CA MET A 226 -7.82 -0.16 8.79
C MET A 226 -8.95 0.87 8.80
N ALA A 227 -9.44 1.25 10.00
CA ALA A 227 -10.50 2.26 10.13
C ALA A 227 -10.00 3.68 9.83
N LYS A 228 -8.79 4.01 10.28
CA LYS A 228 -8.17 5.33 10.07
C LYS A 228 -7.41 5.43 8.75
N ARG A 229 -7.18 4.31 8.06
CA ARG A 229 -6.38 4.19 6.83
C ARG A 229 -4.98 4.80 6.97
N LYS A 230 -4.35 4.58 8.12
CA LYS A 230 -3.02 5.11 8.46
C LYS A 230 -2.10 4.00 8.94
N LEU A 231 -0.82 4.16 8.69
CA LEU A 231 0.22 3.31 9.26
C LEU A 231 0.14 3.38 10.80
N ARG A 232 0.45 2.27 11.47
CA ARG A 232 0.54 2.24 12.93
C ARG A 232 1.95 2.63 13.37
N SER A 233 2.06 3.49 14.39
CA SER A 233 3.34 3.80 15.06
C SER A 233 3.68 2.68 16.05
N LYS A 234 4.13 1.54 15.55
CA LYS A 234 4.44 0.32 16.32
C LYS A 234 5.69 -0.35 15.74
N CYS A 235 6.38 -1.13 16.57
CA CYS A 235 7.42 -2.04 16.10
C CYS A 235 6.84 -3.43 15.84
N LEU A 236 7.22 -4.04 14.73
CA LEU A 236 6.94 -5.43 14.44
C LEU A 236 8.17 -6.26 14.82
N VAL A 237 8.01 -7.18 15.75
CA VAL A 237 9.02 -8.19 16.09
C VAL A 237 8.64 -9.48 15.36
N CYS A 238 9.44 -9.84 14.38
CA CYS A 238 9.23 -10.98 13.51
C CYS A 238 10.25 -12.07 13.85
N THR A 239 9.79 -13.20 14.40
CA THR A 239 10.66 -14.30 14.80
C THR A 239 10.43 -15.49 13.90
N GLN A 240 11.47 -15.94 13.19
CA GLN A 240 11.43 -17.14 12.35
C GLN A 240 11.51 -18.39 13.21
N LYS A 241 10.60 -19.33 12.98
CA LYS A 241 10.59 -20.66 13.61
C LYS A 241 10.41 -21.72 12.52
N GLY A 242 11.51 -22.27 12.03
CA GLY A 242 11.51 -23.22 10.91
C GLY A 242 10.95 -22.60 9.64
N ASN A 243 9.81 -23.11 9.17
CA ASN A 243 9.14 -22.58 7.97
C ASN A 243 8.10 -21.50 8.27
N ASN A 244 7.87 -21.17 9.54
CA ASN A 244 6.90 -20.18 9.96
C ASN A 244 7.57 -18.91 10.49
N VAL A 245 6.84 -17.80 10.51
CA VAL A 245 7.26 -16.55 11.13
C VAL A 245 6.15 -16.08 12.06
N ILE A 246 6.51 -15.82 13.31
CA ILE A 246 5.60 -15.23 14.30
C ILE A 246 5.82 -13.71 14.28
N VAL A 247 4.77 -12.95 13.99
CA VAL A 247 4.81 -11.47 13.98
C VAL A 247 4.04 -10.94 15.19
N LYS A 248 4.74 -10.17 16.02
CA LYS A 248 4.15 -9.47 17.16
C LYS A 248 4.27 -7.97 16.96
N SER A 249 3.19 -7.24 17.21
CA SER A 249 3.21 -5.78 17.26
C SER A 249 3.41 -5.33 18.69
N VAL A 250 4.45 -4.54 18.93
CA VAL A 250 4.79 -4.00 20.25
C VAL A 250 4.83 -2.48 20.19
N ASP A 251 4.67 -1.83 21.34
CA ASP A 251 4.96 -0.42 21.47
C ASP A 251 6.46 -0.20 21.26
N ILE A 252 6.85 1.02 20.87
CA ILE A 252 8.26 1.37 20.60
C ILE A 252 9.12 0.86 21.75
N LEU A 253 10.16 0.10 21.41
CA LEU A 253 11.07 -0.46 22.41
C LEU A 253 11.66 0.66 23.26
N PRO A 254 11.67 0.56 24.61
CA PRO A 254 12.11 1.63 25.51
C PRO A 254 13.53 2.13 25.26
N HIS A 255 14.38 1.32 24.61
CA HIS A 255 15.78 1.63 24.31
C HIS A 255 15.96 2.49 23.04
N GLN A 256 14.91 2.73 22.28
CA GLN A 256 14.91 3.54 21.06
C GLN A 256 14.25 4.92 21.22
N LYS A 257 14.01 5.37 22.43
CA LYS A 257 13.86 6.82 22.65
C LYS A 257 15.21 7.41 22.31
N ALA A 258 15.38 7.80 21.05
CA ALA A 258 16.57 8.44 20.53
C ALA A 258 16.99 9.54 21.51
N GLY A 259 18.13 9.36 22.13
CA GLY A 259 18.87 10.48 22.65
C GLY A 259 19.12 11.44 21.48
N PRO A 260 19.33 12.74 21.74
CA PRO A 260 19.62 13.69 20.68
C PRO A 260 20.78 13.15 19.83
N TYR A 261 20.57 13.11 18.50
CA TYR A 261 21.63 12.78 17.54
C TYR A 261 22.80 13.72 17.83
N VAL A 262 23.92 13.17 18.31
CA VAL A 262 25.20 13.86 18.39
C VAL A 262 25.94 13.52 17.10
N PRO A 263 26.16 14.49 16.19
CA PRO A 263 26.95 14.24 15.00
C PRO A 263 28.37 13.82 15.39
N PRO A 264 28.99 12.89 14.66
CA PRO A 264 30.37 12.52 14.88
C PRO A 264 31.28 13.75 14.68
N PRO A 265 32.43 13.82 15.40
CA PRO A 265 33.36 14.93 15.36
C PRO A 265 33.99 15.15 13.98
#